data_0dc69931d3e213f7ce0b357c863f3cdd
#
_entry.id   0dc69931d3e213f7ce0b357c863f3cdd
#
_cell.length_a   1.000
_cell.length_b   1.000
_cell.length_c   1.000
_cell.angle_alpha   90.00
_cell.angle_beta   90.00
_cell.angle_gamma   90.00
#
_symmetry.space_group_name_H-M   'P 1'
#
loop_
_entity.id
_entity.type
_entity.pdbx_description
1 polymer ?
#
loop_
_entity_poly.entity_id
_entity_poly.type
_entity_poly.pdbx_seq_one_letter_code
_entity_poly.pdbx_strand_id
1 'polypeptide(L)'
;MNAPDRSRNPFRVLQTHRNFRLFWIGQTLSLMGSWMQTMALGWLSLQLSNSAFIVGLVASVGAIPVVLFSMHAGALVDRSDRLKVVRITQAVFLIQAAVLWLLTWQGHATIGLLLVLAFIQGIASAVEIPARQSMIILLVGREDLQPAIALNSSGFNLARIVGPAIAGLVIHRFGIAWCFGLNALSFVAVLWGLFLIRLPKVPSPFAGTRAWEVITTSTRDALAGLRHLDQPGVVRDLLSLVSVGAIFGAPFITLMPVMARDRLHLDAGGYGVLLASLGVGGLIGALMIAGPASHWTRGKVLRTTGLLFPALVIALAATTNAHVAEELLFAIGVVMIMFNALSNGVLQLRTPEEFRGRLMAFYSMVFVGLSQAVGAFAIGAVANAVGVEWAVGASALITLAFASWTFARSPELARV
;
A
#
# COMPACT_ATOMS: atom_id res chain seq x y z
N MET A 1 1.24 -27.82 -34.64
CA MET A 1 0.21 -27.96 -33.58
C MET A 1 0.38 -26.76 -32.65
N ASN A 2 -0.51 -25.77 -32.79
CA ASN A 2 -0.49 -24.59 -31.92
C ASN A 2 -0.85 -25.03 -30.50
N ALA A 3 0.04 -24.82 -29.55
CA ALA A 3 -0.28 -24.99 -28.14
C ALA A 3 -1.48 -24.09 -27.82
N PRO A 4 -2.52 -24.60 -27.14
CA PRO A 4 -3.68 -23.78 -26.80
C PRO A 4 -3.20 -22.58 -25.98
N ASP A 5 -3.66 -21.39 -26.40
CA ASP A 5 -3.38 -20.11 -25.78
C ASP A 5 -3.72 -20.16 -24.25
N ARG A 6 -2.72 -20.53 -23.44
CA ARG A 6 -2.83 -20.74 -22.00
C ARG A 6 -2.98 -19.44 -21.20
N SER A 7 -2.89 -18.27 -21.90
CA SER A 7 -2.78 -16.95 -21.29
C SER A 7 -4.12 -16.29 -20.93
N ARG A 8 -5.27 -16.85 -21.36
CA ARG A 8 -6.54 -16.10 -21.36
C ARG A 8 -7.39 -16.17 -20.08
N ASN A 9 -7.12 -17.05 -19.13
CA ASN A 9 -7.95 -17.14 -17.92
C ASN A 9 -7.09 -17.19 -16.65
N PRO A 10 -6.88 -16.05 -15.95
CA PRO A 10 -6.09 -16.02 -14.71
C PRO A 10 -6.69 -16.90 -13.59
N PHE A 11 -8.02 -17.13 -13.60
CA PHE A 11 -8.67 -17.98 -12.61
C PHE A 11 -8.35 -19.46 -12.74
N ARG A 12 -7.80 -19.89 -13.89
CA ARG A 12 -7.34 -21.26 -14.07
C ARG A 12 -6.30 -21.66 -13.02
N VAL A 13 -5.42 -20.74 -12.63
CA VAL A 13 -4.38 -20.98 -11.60
C VAL A 13 -5.00 -21.42 -10.27
N LEU A 14 -6.17 -20.87 -9.90
CA LEU A 14 -6.89 -21.29 -8.70
C LEU A 14 -7.44 -22.72 -8.80
N GLN A 15 -7.76 -23.17 -10.01
CA GLN A 15 -8.26 -24.54 -10.24
C GLN A 15 -7.11 -25.55 -10.26
N THR A 16 -5.99 -25.18 -10.88
CA THR A 16 -4.85 -26.07 -11.12
C THR A 16 -3.98 -26.23 -9.87
N HIS A 17 -3.76 -25.14 -9.10
CA HIS A 17 -2.83 -25.14 -7.96
C HIS A 17 -3.58 -25.03 -6.63
N ARG A 18 -3.88 -26.20 -6.00
CA ARG A 18 -4.57 -26.25 -4.70
C ARG A 18 -3.88 -25.40 -3.63
N ASN A 19 -2.56 -25.44 -3.52
CA ASN A 19 -1.82 -24.67 -2.52
C ASN A 19 -1.93 -23.16 -2.76
N PHE A 20 -1.89 -22.72 -4.02
CA PHE A 20 -2.10 -21.30 -4.35
C PHE A 20 -3.53 -20.85 -4.07
N ARG A 21 -4.53 -21.67 -4.35
CA ARG A 21 -5.94 -21.39 -4.03
C ARG A 21 -6.15 -21.18 -2.53
N LEU A 22 -5.63 -22.07 -1.68
CA LEU A 22 -5.71 -21.94 -0.22
C LEU A 22 -5.02 -20.65 0.26
N PHE A 23 -3.84 -20.38 -0.26
CA PHE A 23 -3.08 -19.18 0.02
C PHE A 23 -3.84 -17.92 -0.40
N TRP A 24 -4.31 -17.86 -1.65
CA TRP A 24 -4.93 -16.67 -2.23
C TRP A 24 -6.25 -16.29 -1.53
N ILE A 25 -7.11 -17.28 -1.25
CA ILE A 25 -8.38 -17.04 -0.54
C ILE A 25 -8.09 -16.53 0.87
N GLY A 26 -7.26 -17.23 1.64
CA GLY A 26 -6.90 -16.82 2.99
C GLY A 26 -6.27 -15.43 3.00
N GLN A 27 -5.29 -15.19 2.13
CA GLN A 27 -4.59 -13.90 2.05
C GLN A 27 -5.52 -12.75 1.66
N THR A 28 -6.45 -12.95 0.73
CA THR A 28 -7.41 -11.91 0.34
C THR A 28 -8.35 -11.55 1.49
N LEU A 29 -8.87 -12.53 2.23
CA LEU A 29 -9.68 -12.30 3.42
C LEU A 29 -8.89 -11.56 4.50
N SER A 30 -7.64 -11.96 4.75
CA SER A 30 -6.78 -11.29 5.72
C SER A 30 -6.43 -9.85 5.31
N LEU A 31 -6.22 -9.60 4.02
CA LEU A 31 -6.00 -8.25 3.51
C LEU A 31 -7.23 -7.36 3.73
N MET A 32 -8.45 -7.89 3.52
CA MET A 32 -9.69 -7.14 3.84
C MET A 32 -9.74 -6.77 5.33
N GLY A 33 -9.45 -7.73 6.21
CA GLY A 33 -9.36 -7.49 7.65
C GLY A 33 -8.28 -6.46 8.01
N SER A 34 -7.12 -6.52 7.36
CA SER A 34 -6.02 -5.58 7.60
C SER A 34 -6.35 -4.16 7.14
N TRP A 35 -7.02 -3.96 6.01
CA TRP A 35 -7.52 -2.66 5.58
C TRP A 35 -8.62 -2.12 6.50
N MET A 36 -9.53 -3.01 6.96
CA MET A 36 -10.52 -2.67 7.98
C MET A 36 -9.85 -2.22 9.29
N GLN A 37 -8.84 -2.95 9.77
CA GLN A 37 -8.06 -2.57 10.95
C GLN A 37 -7.34 -1.23 10.77
N THR A 38 -6.75 -0.97 9.60
CA THR A 38 -6.05 0.29 9.30
C THR A 38 -7.00 1.47 9.41
N MET A 39 -8.21 1.36 8.85
CA MET A 39 -9.26 2.35 8.98
C MET A 39 -9.67 2.56 10.44
N ALA A 40 -9.97 1.47 11.15
CA ALA A 40 -10.37 1.52 12.54
C ALA A 40 -9.28 2.11 13.45
N LEU A 41 -8.01 1.80 13.19
CA LEU A 41 -6.87 2.32 13.95
C LEU A 41 -6.74 3.85 13.78
N GLY A 42 -6.89 4.36 12.55
CA GLY A 42 -6.91 5.80 12.28
C GLY A 42 -8.06 6.51 13.01
N TRP A 43 -9.26 5.94 12.96
CA TRP A 43 -10.43 6.48 13.66
C TRP A 43 -10.28 6.42 15.18
N LEU A 44 -9.81 5.29 15.73
CA LEU A 44 -9.59 5.11 17.17
C LEU A 44 -8.52 6.07 17.70
N SER A 45 -7.42 6.24 16.97
CA SER A 45 -6.37 7.18 17.38
C SER A 45 -6.88 8.61 17.45
N LEU A 46 -7.78 9.00 16.53
CA LEU A 46 -8.46 10.29 16.55
C LEU A 46 -9.43 10.41 17.74
N GLN A 47 -10.23 9.38 18.01
CA GLN A 47 -11.16 9.37 19.14
C GLN A 47 -10.45 9.50 20.49
N LEU A 48 -9.31 8.84 20.67
CA LEU A 48 -8.55 8.86 21.92
C LEU A 48 -7.76 10.15 22.16
N SER A 49 -7.32 10.82 21.07
CA SER A 49 -6.39 11.96 21.18
C SER A 49 -6.98 13.30 20.80
N ASN A 50 -8.02 13.31 19.99
CA ASN A 50 -8.52 14.51 19.30
C ASN A 50 -7.42 15.29 18.52
N SER A 51 -6.38 14.59 18.03
CA SER A 51 -5.20 15.19 17.44
C SER A 51 -4.87 14.56 16.08
N ALA A 52 -4.79 15.42 15.05
CA ALA A 52 -4.32 15.02 13.73
C ALA A 52 -2.86 14.53 13.76
N PHE A 53 -2.03 15.11 14.66
CA PHE A 53 -0.66 14.70 14.86
C PHE A 53 -0.57 13.23 15.31
N ILE A 54 -1.40 12.82 16.27
CA ILE A 54 -1.39 11.43 16.77
C ILE A 54 -1.84 10.45 15.70
N VAL A 55 -2.82 10.81 14.88
CA VAL A 55 -3.24 9.98 13.72
C VAL A 55 -2.06 9.76 12.77
N GLY A 56 -1.35 10.82 12.39
CA GLY A 56 -0.15 10.75 11.57
C GLY A 56 0.99 9.97 12.23
N LEU A 57 1.19 10.16 13.54
CA LEU A 57 2.24 9.48 14.32
C LEU A 57 2.01 7.96 14.38
N VAL A 58 0.78 7.50 14.64
CA VAL A 58 0.45 6.07 14.66
C VAL A 58 0.72 5.41 13.31
N ALA A 59 0.31 6.06 12.21
CA ALA A 59 0.58 5.58 10.87
C ALA A 59 2.10 5.54 10.57
N SER A 60 2.83 6.59 10.96
CA SER A 60 4.27 6.71 10.77
C SER A 60 5.05 5.65 11.55
N VAL A 61 4.74 5.45 12.82
CA VAL A 61 5.39 4.46 13.68
C VAL A 61 5.20 3.04 13.14
N GLY A 62 4.04 2.73 12.55
CA GLY A 62 3.80 1.45 11.87
C GLY A 62 4.63 1.28 10.59
N ALA A 63 4.95 2.37 9.89
CA ALA A 63 5.70 2.32 8.64
C ALA A 63 7.24 2.37 8.82
N ILE A 64 7.74 3.01 9.86
CA ILE A 64 9.18 3.15 10.12
C ILE A 64 9.92 1.80 10.07
N PRO A 65 9.48 0.72 10.74
CA PRO A 65 10.17 -0.56 10.66
C PRO A 65 10.20 -1.14 9.25
N VAL A 66 9.16 -0.92 8.45
CA VAL A 66 9.13 -1.38 7.04
C VAL A 66 10.24 -0.68 6.24
N VAL A 67 10.40 0.63 6.40
CA VAL A 67 11.46 1.40 5.73
C VAL A 67 12.84 0.93 6.15
N LEU A 68 13.06 0.76 7.45
CA LEU A 68 14.39 0.45 8.00
C LEU A 68 14.81 -1.00 7.77
N PHE A 69 13.86 -1.94 7.86
CA PHE A 69 14.18 -3.36 7.92
C PHE A 69 13.83 -4.17 6.66
N SER A 70 13.01 -3.65 5.71
CA SER A 70 12.57 -4.45 4.56
C SER A 70 13.72 -4.98 3.69
N MET A 71 14.78 -4.19 3.49
CA MET A 71 15.97 -4.64 2.74
C MET A 71 16.70 -5.77 3.47
N HIS A 72 16.86 -5.65 4.78
CA HIS A 72 17.51 -6.64 5.63
C HIS A 72 16.65 -7.90 5.77
N ALA A 73 15.34 -7.71 5.87
CA ALA A 73 14.37 -8.79 5.96
C ALA A 73 14.33 -9.65 4.68
N GLY A 74 14.47 -9.05 3.50
CA GLY A 74 14.59 -9.79 2.25
C GLY A 74 15.75 -10.80 2.28
N ALA A 75 16.94 -10.36 2.69
CA ALA A 75 18.11 -11.21 2.83
C ALA A 75 17.94 -12.33 3.89
N LEU A 76 17.20 -12.06 4.97
CA LEU A 76 16.88 -13.04 6.00
C LEU A 76 15.88 -14.09 5.46
N VAL A 77 14.86 -13.64 4.73
CA VAL A 77 13.82 -14.50 4.12
C VAL A 77 14.43 -15.46 3.11
N ASP A 78 15.37 -15.02 2.29
CA ASP A 78 16.01 -15.86 1.28
C ASP A 78 16.79 -17.04 1.88
N ARG A 79 17.16 -16.96 3.16
CA ARG A 79 17.86 -18.02 3.92
C ARG A 79 16.94 -18.87 4.77
N SER A 80 15.69 -18.47 4.90
CA SER A 80 14.71 -19.07 5.80
C SER A 80 13.69 -19.92 5.03
N ASP A 81 13.02 -20.81 5.73
CA ASP A 81 11.82 -21.46 5.22
C ASP A 81 10.70 -20.40 5.11
N ARG A 82 10.41 -19.99 3.88
CA ARG A 82 9.45 -18.92 3.57
C ARG A 82 8.07 -19.19 4.15
N LEU A 83 7.60 -20.44 4.09
CA LEU A 83 6.31 -20.84 4.66
C LEU A 83 6.30 -20.69 6.19
N LYS A 84 7.41 -21.08 6.85
CA LYS A 84 7.57 -20.92 8.30
C LYS A 84 7.59 -19.44 8.69
N VAL A 85 8.32 -18.62 7.94
CA VAL A 85 8.37 -17.15 8.18
C VAL A 85 6.99 -16.54 8.06
N VAL A 86 6.24 -16.85 6.98
CA VAL A 86 4.87 -16.32 6.79
C VAL A 86 3.95 -16.81 7.92
N ARG A 87 4.04 -18.06 8.38
CA ARG A 87 3.24 -18.54 9.51
C ARG A 87 3.54 -17.78 10.81
N ILE A 88 4.81 -17.50 11.09
CA ILE A 88 5.22 -16.76 12.29
C ILE A 88 4.69 -15.32 12.23
N THR A 89 4.87 -14.63 11.10
CA THR A 89 4.41 -13.24 10.95
C THR A 89 2.88 -13.15 11.01
N GLN A 90 2.15 -14.10 10.42
CA GLN A 90 0.69 -14.16 10.54
C GLN A 90 0.22 -14.44 11.98
N ALA A 91 0.96 -15.23 12.76
CA ALA A 91 0.69 -15.43 14.19
C ALA A 91 0.93 -14.13 14.99
N VAL A 92 1.98 -13.37 14.66
CA VAL A 92 2.22 -12.05 15.28
C VAL A 92 1.07 -11.10 14.97
N PHE A 93 0.60 -11.04 13.71
CA PHE A 93 -0.56 -10.21 13.33
C PHE A 93 -1.83 -10.63 14.06
N LEU A 94 -2.08 -11.94 14.19
CA LEU A 94 -3.20 -12.48 14.97
C LEU A 94 -3.16 -11.98 16.42
N ILE A 95 -2.03 -12.15 17.09
CA ILE A 95 -1.87 -11.74 18.49
C ILE A 95 -2.05 -10.22 18.62
N GLN A 96 -1.44 -9.44 17.73
CA GLN A 96 -1.54 -7.99 17.73
C GLN A 96 -2.99 -7.52 17.53
N ALA A 97 -3.73 -8.10 16.58
CA ALA A 97 -5.12 -7.77 16.32
C ALA A 97 -6.04 -8.21 17.48
N ALA A 98 -5.78 -9.37 18.10
CA ALA A 98 -6.52 -9.86 19.26
C ALA A 98 -6.29 -8.96 20.49
N VAL A 99 -5.07 -8.51 20.72
CA VAL A 99 -4.75 -7.55 21.80
C VAL A 99 -5.46 -6.22 21.57
N LEU A 100 -5.41 -5.68 20.34
CA LEU A 100 -6.17 -4.46 19.98
C LEU A 100 -7.67 -4.64 20.22
N TRP A 101 -8.23 -5.78 19.82
CA TRP A 101 -9.64 -6.10 20.03
C TRP A 101 -10.00 -6.08 21.52
N LEU A 102 -9.29 -6.87 22.32
CA LEU A 102 -9.57 -7.01 23.77
C LEU A 102 -9.47 -5.69 24.50
N LEU A 103 -8.41 -4.92 24.25
CA LEU A 103 -8.16 -3.65 24.93
C LEU A 103 -9.13 -2.56 24.50
N THR A 104 -9.50 -2.53 23.21
CA THR A 104 -10.52 -1.59 22.71
C THR A 104 -11.90 -1.96 23.25
N TRP A 105 -12.25 -3.24 23.29
CA TRP A 105 -13.52 -3.72 23.81
C TRP A 105 -13.70 -3.45 25.31
N GLN A 106 -12.61 -3.55 26.09
CA GLN A 106 -12.60 -3.27 27.53
C GLN A 106 -12.48 -1.76 27.86
N GLY A 107 -12.30 -0.89 26.84
CA GLY A 107 -12.09 0.53 27.05
C GLY A 107 -10.69 0.89 27.59
N HIS A 108 -9.74 -0.03 27.55
CA HIS A 108 -8.37 0.16 28.03
C HIS A 108 -7.37 0.53 26.93
N ALA A 109 -7.84 0.82 25.72
CA ALA A 109 -6.97 1.27 24.63
C ALA A 109 -6.38 2.65 24.95
N THR A 110 -5.06 2.78 24.86
CA THR A 110 -4.32 4.03 25.06
C THR A 110 -3.43 4.32 23.85
N ILE A 111 -3.09 5.59 23.63
CA ILE A 111 -2.23 6.00 22.49
C ILE A 111 -0.87 5.31 22.55
N GLY A 112 -0.25 5.21 23.74
CA GLY A 112 1.03 4.52 23.90
C GLY A 112 0.97 3.05 23.46
N LEU A 113 -0.13 2.37 23.79
CA LEU A 113 -0.36 0.99 23.37
C LEU A 113 -0.57 0.89 21.84
N LEU A 114 -1.34 1.81 21.23
CA LEU A 114 -1.51 1.83 19.78
C LEU A 114 -0.17 2.01 19.06
N LEU A 115 0.71 2.88 19.56
CA LEU A 115 2.06 3.07 19.02
C LEU A 115 2.91 1.80 19.10
N VAL A 116 2.92 1.12 20.26
CA VAL A 116 3.66 -0.13 20.43
C VAL A 116 3.14 -1.21 19.50
N LEU A 117 1.83 -1.39 19.41
CA LEU A 117 1.22 -2.41 18.55
C LEU A 117 1.39 -2.08 17.05
N ALA A 118 1.36 -0.79 16.67
CA ALA A 118 1.68 -0.35 15.31
C ALA A 118 3.15 -0.65 14.95
N PHE A 119 4.08 -0.41 15.88
CA PHE A 119 5.50 -0.72 15.69
C PHE A 119 5.75 -2.22 15.52
N ILE A 120 5.13 -3.06 16.36
CA ILE A 120 5.20 -4.53 16.23
C ILE A 120 4.65 -5.00 14.88
N GLN A 121 3.50 -4.45 14.46
CA GLN A 121 2.93 -4.72 13.15
C GLN A 121 3.88 -4.33 12.03
N GLY A 122 4.55 -3.18 12.14
CA GLY A 122 5.55 -2.71 11.19
C GLY A 122 6.73 -3.66 11.05
N ILE A 123 7.28 -4.16 12.17
CA ILE A 123 8.37 -5.16 12.15
C ILE A 123 7.92 -6.44 11.45
N ALA A 124 6.75 -6.96 11.82
CA ALA A 124 6.21 -8.17 11.19
C ALA A 124 5.96 -7.97 9.69
N SER A 125 5.45 -6.81 9.26
CA SER A 125 5.22 -6.45 7.85
C SER A 125 6.52 -6.35 7.06
N ALA A 126 7.60 -5.81 7.65
CA ALA A 126 8.91 -5.72 7.00
C ALA A 126 9.44 -7.09 6.57
N VAL A 127 9.13 -8.13 7.34
CA VAL A 127 9.54 -9.52 7.06
C VAL A 127 8.50 -10.26 6.20
N GLU A 128 7.21 -10.03 6.47
CA GLU A 128 6.11 -10.73 5.80
C GLU A 128 6.05 -10.40 4.31
N ILE A 129 6.19 -9.13 3.94
CA ILE A 129 6.05 -8.68 2.54
C ILE A 129 7.00 -9.42 1.59
N PRO A 130 8.33 -9.45 1.80
CA PRO A 130 9.24 -10.19 0.93
C PRO A 130 9.04 -11.72 1.02
N ALA A 131 8.72 -12.27 2.19
CA ALA A 131 8.46 -13.69 2.36
C ALA A 131 7.26 -14.15 1.54
N ARG A 132 6.17 -13.40 1.61
CA ARG A 132 4.93 -13.67 0.87
C ARG A 132 5.13 -13.55 -0.64
N GLN A 133 5.82 -12.51 -1.11
CA GLN A 133 6.09 -12.31 -2.53
C GLN A 133 6.94 -13.47 -3.09
N SER A 134 7.99 -13.87 -2.38
CA SER A 134 8.86 -14.98 -2.80
C SER A 134 8.20 -16.36 -2.70
N MET A 135 7.09 -16.48 -1.96
CA MET A 135 6.34 -17.73 -1.86
C MET A 135 5.47 -18.00 -3.09
N ILE A 136 5.01 -16.97 -3.82
CA ILE A 136 4.10 -17.15 -4.97
C ILE A 136 4.68 -18.09 -6.02
N ILE A 137 5.95 -17.92 -6.39
CA ILE A 137 6.60 -18.77 -7.38
C ILE A 137 6.70 -20.24 -6.91
N LEU A 138 6.83 -20.48 -5.61
CA LEU A 138 6.88 -21.84 -5.04
C LEU A 138 5.49 -22.52 -5.06
N LEU A 139 4.43 -21.71 -5.09
CA LEU A 139 3.05 -22.22 -5.12
C LEU A 139 2.56 -22.59 -6.52
N VAL A 140 3.05 -21.90 -7.57
CA VAL A 140 2.52 -22.04 -8.95
C VAL A 140 3.57 -22.42 -9.99
N GLY A 141 4.87 -22.36 -9.65
CA GLY A 141 5.95 -22.54 -10.61
C GLY A 141 6.16 -21.33 -11.53
N ARG A 142 7.11 -21.44 -12.47
CA ARG A 142 7.47 -20.35 -13.39
C ARG A 142 6.43 -20.11 -14.49
N GLU A 143 5.76 -21.16 -14.94
CA GLU A 143 4.82 -21.11 -16.08
C GLU A 143 3.55 -20.28 -15.74
N ASP A 144 3.02 -20.46 -14.53
CA ASP A 144 1.78 -19.80 -14.07
C ASP A 144 2.04 -18.59 -13.16
N LEU A 145 3.30 -18.09 -13.09
CA LEU A 145 3.70 -16.99 -12.20
C LEU A 145 2.99 -15.68 -12.54
N GLN A 146 2.90 -15.31 -13.81
CA GLN A 146 2.29 -14.05 -14.25
C GLN A 146 0.78 -13.99 -13.92
N PRO A 147 -0.04 -15.00 -14.24
CA PRO A 147 -1.44 -15.05 -13.81
C PRO A 147 -1.61 -15.03 -12.28
N ALA A 148 -0.72 -15.70 -11.54
CA ALA A 148 -0.77 -15.71 -10.08
C ALA A 148 -0.47 -14.32 -9.48
N ILE A 149 0.50 -13.59 -10.02
CA ILE A 149 0.80 -12.20 -9.62
C ILE A 149 -0.40 -11.30 -9.93
N ALA A 150 -1.04 -11.44 -11.10
CA ALA A 150 -2.22 -10.68 -11.46
C ALA A 150 -3.39 -10.91 -10.47
N LEU A 151 -3.65 -12.18 -10.12
CA LEU A 151 -4.67 -12.54 -9.12
C LEU A 151 -4.32 -11.99 -7.73
N ASN A 152 -3.06 -12.07 -7.30
CA ASN A 152 -2.63 -11.51 -6.02
C ASN A 152 -2.83 -9.99 -5.97
N SER A 153 -2.51 -9.29 -7.05
CA SER A 153 -2.75 -7.85 -7.18
C SER A 153 -4.24 -7.51 -7.17
N SER A 154 -5.07 -8.32 -7.83
CA SER A 154 -6.52 -8.16 -7.82
C SER A 154 -7.10 -8.35 -6.42
N GLY A 155 -6.64 -9.37 -5.68
CA GLY A 155 -7.03 -9.60 -4.27
C GLY A 155 -6.65 -8.42 -3.38
N PHE A 156 -5.46 -7.85 -3.54
CA PHE A 156 -5.01 -6.67 -2.81
C PHE A 156 -5.90 -5.44 -3.09
N ASN A 157 -6.22 -5.17 -4.36
CA ASN A 157 -7.08 -4.03 -4.72
C ASN A 157 -8.52 -4.23 -4.23
N LEU A 158 -9.05 -5.46 -4.35
CA LEU A 158 -10.37 -5.81 -3.82
C LEU A 158 -10.43 -5.57 -2.30
N ALA A 159 -9.42 -6.03 -1.56
CA ALA A 159 -9.33 -5.85 -0.12
C ALA A 159 -9.29 -4.37 0.29
N ARG A 160 -8.57 -3.54 -0.48
CA ARG A 160 -8.46 -2.10 -0.23
C ARG A 160 -9.80 -1.36 -0.40
N ILE A 161 -10.70 -1.87 -1.24
CA ILE A 161 -12.05 -1.31 -1.44
C ILE A 161 -13.01 -1.86 -0.39
N VAL A 162 -13.07 -3.18 -0.28
CA VAL A 162 -14.05 -3.90 0.53
C VAL A 162 -13.77 -3.76 2.03
N GLY A 163 -12.49 -3.74 2.42
CA GLY A 163 -12.08 -3.62 3.82
C GLY A 163 -12.66 -2.38 4.52
N PRO A 164 -12.39 -1.16 4.02
CA PRO A 164 -12.95 0.07 4.60
C PRO A 164 -14.48 0.14 4.55
N ALA A 165 -15.11 -0.35 3.47
CA ALA A 165 -16.56 -0.37 3.36
C ALA A 165 -17.20 -1.26 4.45
N ILE A 166 -16.64 -2.45 4.67
CA ILE A 166 -17.07 -3.35 5.76
C ILE A 166 -16.76 -2.70 7.12
N ALA A 167 -15.61 -2.04 7.27
CA ALA A 167 -15.23 -1.39 8.53
C ALA A 167 -16.25 -0.35 8.95
N GLY A 168 -16.69 0.53 8.03
CA GLY A 168 -17.72 1.53 8.32
C GLY A 168 -19.01 0.89 8.84
N LEU A 169 -19.49 -0.17 8.18
CA LEU A 169 -20.69 -0.90 8.60
C LEU A 169 -20.51 -1.58 9.95
N VAL A 170 -19.36 -2.22 10.18
CA VAL A 170 -19.03 -2.91 11.44
C VAL A 170 -18.94 -1.92 12.60
N ILE A 171 -18.30 -0.78 12.40
CA ILE A 171 -18.18 0.26 13.44
C ILE A 171 -19.56 0.80 13.81
N HIS A 172 -20.41 1.05 12.81
CA HIS A 172 -21.75 1.58 13.03
C HIS A 172 -22.65 0.59 13.80
N ARG A 173 -22.56 -0.73 13.50
CA ARG A 173 -23.46 -1.75 14.06
C ARG A 173 -22.94 -2.40 15.34
N PHE A 174 -21.63 -2.61 15.45
CA PHE A 174 -21.02 -3.43 16.49
C PHE A 174 -19.95 -2.70 17.29
N GLY A 175 -19.56 -1.50 16.85
CA GLY A 175 -18.50 -0.71 17.44
C GLY A 175 -17.11 -1.04 16.89
N ILE A 176 -16.18 -0.12 17.14
CA ILE A 176 -14.83 -0.13 16.54
C ILE A 176 -13.99 -1.36 16.93
N ALA A 177 -14.18 -1.89 18.14
CA ALA A 177 -13.45 -3.07 18.62
C ALA A 177 -13.62 -4.27 17.68
N TRP A 178 -14.80 -4.46 17.12
CA TRP A 178 -15.10 -5.60 16.25
C TRP A 178 -14.32 -5.57 14.92
N CYS A 179 -13.85 -4.43 14.46
CA CYS A 179 -12.95 -4.37 13.32
C CYS A 179 -11.64 -5.12 13.61
N PHE A 180 -11.10 -4.97 14.80
CA PHE A 180 -9.90 -5.68 15.24
C PHE A 180 -10.18 -7.17 15.48
N GLY A 181 -11.34 -7.50 16.07
CA GLY A 181 -11.75 -8.89 16.31
C GLY A 181 -11.98 -9.68 15.03
N LEU A 182 -12.64 -9.11 14.05
CA LEU A 182 -12.84 -9.74 12.74
C LEU A 182 -11.52 -9.89 11.98
N ASN A 183 -10.61 -8.92 12.11
CA ASN A 183 -9.28 -9.06 11.53
C ASN A 183 -8.47 -10.18 12.23
N ALA A 184 -8.54 -10.29 13.55
CA ALA A 184 -7.93 -11.43 14.28
C ALA A 184 -8.50 -12.77 13.76
N LEU A 185 -9.81 -12.88 13.58
CA LEU A 185 -10.44 -14.06 13.01
C LEU A 185 -9.97 -14.36 11.59
N SER A 186 -9.76 -13.33 10.76
CA SER A 186 -9.22 -13.49 9.40
C SER A 186 -7.81 -14.11 9.41
N PHE A 187 -6.97 -13.73 10.37
CA PHE A 187 -5.65 -14.33 10.54
C PHE A 187 -5.70 -15.80 10.97
N VAL A 188 -6.70 -16.19 11.77
CA VAL A 188 -6.93 -17.61 12.07
C VAL A 188 -7.23 -18.38 10.79
N ALA A 189 -8.09 -17.86 9.91
CA ALA A 189 -8.41 -18.51 8.64
C ALA A 189 -7.17 -18.65 7.73
N VAL A 190 -6.33 -17.60 7.66
CA VAL A 190 -5.05 -17.67 6.90
C VAL A 190 -4.12 -18.72 7.48
N LEU A 191 -3.90 -18.70 8.79
CA LEU A 191 -3.03 -19.67 9.45
C LEU A 191 -3.49 -21.10 9.20
N TRP A 192 -4.80 -21.35 9.31
CA TRP A 192 -5.38 -22.64 8.96
C TRP A 192 -5.05 -23.05 7.52
N GLY A 193 -5.28 -22.15 6.54
CA GLY A 193 -4.90 -22.39 5.15
C GLY A 193 -3.41 -22.68 4.98
N LEU A 194 -2.53 -21.90 5.63
CA LEU A 194 -1.08 -22.07 5.58
C LEU A 194 -0.61 -23.41 6.20
N PHE A 195 -1.30 -23.92 7.24
CA PHE A 195 -0.97 -25.23 7.80
C PHE A 195 -1.32 -26.39 6.86
N LEU A 196 -2.32 -26.23 6.00
CA LEU A 196 -2.70 -27.20 4.99
C LEU A 196 -1.78 -27.21 3.76
N ILE A 197 -0.98 -26.14 3.58
CA ILE A 197 -0.01 -26.02 2.48
C ILE A 197 1.23 -26.83 2.80
N ARG A 198 1.65 -27.67 1.84
CA ARG A 198 2.90 -28.42 1.86
C ARG A 198 3.76 -27.96 0.70
N LEU A 199 4.90 -27.34 1.00
CA LEU A 199 5.90 -26.97 0.01
C LEU A 199 7.13 -27.89 0.13
N PRO A 200 7.78 -28.23 -0.99
CA PRO A 200 9.07 -28.90 -0.96
C PRO A 200 10.09 -27.98 -0.28
N LYS A 201 10.96 -28.55 0.54
CA LYS A 201 12.08 -27.79 1.11
C LYS A 201 13.05 -27.47 -0.02
N VAL A 202 13.14 -26.20 -0.39
CA VAL A 202 14.13 -25.72 -1.34
C VAL A 202 15.37 -25.30 -0.54
N PRO A 203 16.56 -25.88 -0.84
CA PRO A 203 17.79 -25.43 -0.22
C PRO A 203 18.01 -23.93 -0.47
N SER A 204 18.39 -23.19 0.56
CA SER A 204 18.72 -21.77 0.39
C SER A 204 19.99 -21.64 -0.46
N PRO A 205 19.99 -20.82 -1.52
CA PRO A 205 21.21 -20.55 -2.31
C PRO A 205 22.30 -19.83 -1.51
N PHE A 206 21.96 -19.32 -0.34
CA PHE A 206 22.85 -18.60 0.58
C PHE A 206 23.23 -19.43 1.82
N ALA A 207 23.02 -20.74 1.81
CA ALA A 207 23.45 -21.60 2.90
C ALA A 207 24.97 -21.51 3.07
N GLY A 208 25.43 -20.95 4.20
CA GLY A 208 26.86 -20.78 4.50
C GLY A 208 27.41 -19.35 4.42
N THR A 209 26.74 -18.39 3.79
CA THR A 209 27.17 -16.97 3.83
C THR A 209 26.69 -16.27 5.12
N ARG A 210 27.50 -15.38 5.70
CA ARG A 210 27.10 -14.64 6.91
C ARG A 210 26.01 -13.62 6.59
N ALA A 211 24.99 -13.50 7.46
CA ALA A 211 23.87 -12.56 7.26
C ALA A 211 24.34 -11.12 7.03
N TRP A 212 25.40 -10.70 7.75
CA TRP A 212 25.98 -9.37 7.63
C TRP A 212 26.58 -9.07 6.23
N GLU A 213 27.21 -10.03 5.59
CA GLU A 213 27.79 -9.87 4.25
C GLU A 213 26.72 -9.61 3.18
N VAL A 214 25.57 -10.30 3.27
CA VAL A 214 24.45 -10.07 2.36
C VAL A 214 23.79 -8.71 2.62
N ILE A 215 23.66 -8.32 3.88
CA ILE A 215 23.10 -7.02 4.29
C ILE A 215 23.95 -5.87 3.73
N THR A 216 25.27 -5.91 3.94
CA THR A 216 26.17 -4.84 3.46
C THR A 216 26.24 -4.77 1.95
N THR A 217 26.23 -5.92 1.26
CA THR A 217 26.21 -5.97 -0.20
C THR A 217 24.88 -5.42 -0.74
N SER A 218 23.75 -5.82 -0.20
CA SER A 218 22.42 -5.34 -0.63
C SER A 218 22.26 -3.83 -0.43
N THR A 219 22.74 -3.28 0.69
CA THR A 219 22.70 -1.83 0.95
C THR A 219 23.59 -1.05 0.00
N ARG A 220 24.82 -1.54 -0.24
CA ARG A 220 25.75 -0.94 -1.18
C ARG A 220 25.21 -0.98 -2.62
N ASP A 221 24.60 -2.07 -3.01
CA ASP A 221 24.00 -2.25 -4.34
C ASP A 221 22.78 -1.35 -4.55
N ALA A 222 21.94 -1.16 -3.54
CA ALA A 222 20.82 -0.23 -3.60
C ALA A 222 21.30 1.22 -3.76
N LEU A 223 22.30 1.64 -2.99
CA LEU A 223 22.90 2.97 -3.10
C LEU A 223 23.62 3.19 -4.45
N ALA A 224 24.27 2.15 -4.99
CA ALA A 224 24.89 2.23 -6.31
C ALA A 224 23.86 2.40 -7.44
N GLY A 225 22.64 1.84 -7.28
CA GLY A 225 21.52 2.09 -8.19
C GLY A 225 21.09 3.55 -8.24
N LEU A 226 21.21 4.30 -7.12
CA LEU A 226 20.88 5.73 -7.07
C LEU A 226 21.86 6.60 -7.86
N ARG A 227 23.13 6.20 -7.96
CA ARG A 227 24.14 6.95 -8.75
C ARG A 227 23.81 7.00 -10.25
N HIS A 228 23.03 6.03 -10.75
CA HIS A 228 22.57 6.05 -12.15
C HIS A 228 21.47 7.11 -12.38
N LEU A 229 20.87 7.62 -11.31
CA LEU A 229 19.86 8.70 -11.35
C LEU A 229 20.50 10.11 -11.45
N ASP A 230 21.82 10.22 -11.36
CA ASP A 230 22.52 11.52 -11.50
C ASP A 230 22.44 12.08 -12.93
N GLN A 231 22.13 11.23 -13.92
CA GLN A 231 21.93 11.70 -15.29
C GLN A 231 20.51 12.25 -15.51
N PRO A 232 20.38 13.45 -16.11
CA PRO A 232 19.09 14.02 -16.47
C PRO A 232 18.35 13.07 -17.45
N GLY A 233 17.06 12.87 -17.25
CA GLY A 233 16.25 12.04 -18.15
C GLY A 233 14.90 11.66 -17.58
N VAL A 234 14.09 11.04 -18.44
CA VAL A 234 12.71 10.62 -18.15
C VAL A 234 12.59 9.81 -16.86
N VAL A 235 13.54 8.91 -16.59
CA VAL A 235 13.52 8.04 -15.39
C VAL A 235 13.68 8.86 -14.11
N ARG A 236 14.65 9.79 -14.07
CA ARG A 236 14.89 10.66 -12.92
C ARG A 236 13.69 11.57 -12.65
N ASP A 237 13.19 12.20 -13.70
CA ASP A 237 12.10 13.17 -13.57
C ASP A 237 10.80 12.47 -13.15
N LEU A 238 10.52 11.29 -13.69
CA LEU A 238 9.36 10.49 -13.29
C LEU A 238 9.48 9.96 -11.86
N LEU A 239 10.68 9.50 -11.48
CA LEU A 239 10.92 9.04 -10.11
C LEU A 239 10.79 10.17 -9.09
N SER A 240 11.26 11.38 -9.43
CA SER A 240 11.09 12.56 -8.59
C SER A 240 9.62 12.97 -8.44
N LEU A 241 8.83 12.92 -9.52
CA LEU A 241 7.39 13.14 -9.50
C LEU A 241 6.69 12.15 -8.56
N VAL A 242 7.02 10.87 -8.68
CA VAL A 242 6.46 9.81 -7.82
C VAL A 242 6.86 10.05 -6.36
N SER A 243 8.13 10.44 -6.11
CA SER A 243 8.64 10.69 -4.76
C SER A 243 7.93 11.86 -4.08
N VAL A 244 7.80 12.98 -4.77
CA VAL A 244 7.07 14.15 -4.25
C VAL A 244 5.59 13.83 -4.08
N GLY A 245 4.97 13.16 -5.04
CA GLY A 245 3.58 12.72 -4.94
C GLY A 245 3.35 11.74 -3.78
N ALA A 246 4.31 10.86 -3.50
CA ALA A 246 4.24 9.92 -2.38
C ALA A 246 4.39 10.62 -1.01
N ILE A 247 5.33 11.56 -0.88
CA ILE A 247 5.63 12.22 0.40
C ILE A 247 4.62 13.33 0.71
N PHE A 248 4.18 14.08 -0.29
CA PHE A 248 3.28 15.22 -0.10
C PHE A 248 1.86 14.94 -0.59
N GLY A 249 1.67 14.26 -1.72
CA GLY A 249 0.36 14.03 -2.32
C GLY A 249 -0.47 12.95 -1.64
N ALA A 250 0.10 11.79 -1.37
CA ALA A 250 -0.62 10.61 -0.86
C ALA A 250 -1.01 10.65 0.64
N PRO A 251 -0.27 11.33 1.54
CA PRO A 251 -0.56 11.29 2.98
C PRO A 251 -1.89 11.90 3.41
N PHE A 252 -2.63 12.60 2.53
CA PHE A 252 -3.99 13.06 2.82
C PHE A 252 -4.90 11.91 3.25
N ILE A 253 -4.65 10.67 2.75
CA ILE A 253 -5.41 9.48 3.12
C ILE A 253 -5.27 9.18 4.62
N THR A 254 -4.11 9.44 5.20
CA THR A 254 -3.89 9.27 6.65
C THR A 254 -4.73 10.24 7.48
N LEU A 255 -4.99 11.44 6.96
CA LEU A 255 -5.82 12.45 7.63
C LEU A 255 -7.31 12.34 7.29
N MET A 256 -7.71 11.38 6.47
CA MET A 256 -9.13 11.19 6.13
C MET A 256 -10.06 11.03 7.34
N PRO A 257 -9.70 10.35 8.46
CA PRO A 257 -10.57 10.32 9.63
C PRO A 257 -10.76 11.71 10.25
N VAL A 258 -9.72 12.55 10.23
CA VAL A 258 -9.80 13.94 10.72
C VAL A 258 -10.71 14.78 9.79
N MET A 259 -10.51 14.69 8.47
CA MET A 259 -11.37 15.36 7.49
C MET A 259 -12.83 14.91 7.61
N ALA A 260 -13.08 13.60 7.73
CA ALA A 260 -14.43 13.06 7.85
C ALA A 260 -15.15 13.61 9.09
N ARG A 261 -14.48 13.59 10.25
CA ARG A 261 -15.09 14.04 11.52
C ARG A 261 -15.19 15.57 11.62
N ASP A 262 -14.08 16.26 11.41
CA ASP A 262 -13.97 17.69 11.79
C ASP A 262 -14.41 18.63 10.68
N ARG A 263 -14.31 18.20 9.40
CA ARG A 263 -14.65 19.04 8.25
C ARG A 263 -15.98 18.65 7.60
N LEU A 264 -16.25 17.35 7.47
CA LEU A 264 -17.45 16.84 6.81
C LEU A 264 -18.54 16.43 7.81
N HIS A 265 -18.27 16.48 9.12
CA HIS A 265 -19.17 16.11 10.21
C HIS A 265 -19.78 14.69 10.06
N LEU A 266 -18.97 13.77 9.55
CA LEU A 266 -19.33 12.37 9.36
C LEU A 266 -18.91 11.52 10.55
N ASP A 267 -19.65 10.44 10.75
CA ASP A 267 -19.29 9.35 11.67
C ASP A 267 -18.30 8.38 11.01
N ALA A 268 -17.96 7.30 11.71
CA ALA A 268 -17.09 6.25 11.17
C ALA A 268 -17.69 5.53 9.96
N GLY A 269 -19.04 5.47 9.87
CA GLY A 269 -19.73 4.93 8.70
C GLY A 269 -19.48 5.77 7.46
N GLY A 270 -19.69 7.09 7.57
CA GLY A 270 -19.41 8.04 6.50
C GLY A 270 -17.93 8.04 6.09
N TYR A 271 -17.00 7.95 7.05
CA TYR A 271 -15.58 7.77 6.75
C TYR A 271 -15.31 6.49 5.93
N GLY A 272 -16.02 5.38 6.25
CA GLY A 272 -15.95 4.15 5.48
C GLY A 272 -16.41 4.33 4.03
N VAL A 273 -17.49 5.07 3.81
CA VAL A 273 -18.00 5.39 2.46
C VAL A 273 -16.98 6.22 1.67
N LEU A 274 -16.35 7.23 2.30
CA LEU A 274 -15.30 8.04 1.67
C LEU A 274 -14.13 7.18 1.16
N LEU A 275 -13.64 6.25 1.99
CA LEU A 275 -12.55 5.34 1.61
C LEU A 275 -12.99 4.32 0.56
N ALA A 276 -14.24 3.85 0.62
CA ALA A 276 -14.80 2.95 -0.39
C ALA A 276 -14.88 3.65 -1.76
N SER A 277 -15.33 4.92 -1.80
CA SER A 277 -15.38 5.74 -3.02
C SER A 277 -14.00 5.88 -3.66
N LEU A 278 -12.98 6.21 -2.87
CA LEU A 278 -11.57 6.23 -3.30
C LEU A 278 -11.14 4.87 -3.88
N GLY A 279 -11.51 3.78 -3.22
CA GLY A 279 -11.18 2.43 -3.63
C GLY A 279 -11.85 2.02 -4.95
N VAL A 280 -13.16 2.28 -5.10
CA VAL A 280 -13.92 2.01 -6.33
C VAL A 280 -13.36 2.82 -7.49
N GLY A 281 -13.06 4.12 -7.27
CA GLY A 281 -12.37 4.93 -8.26
C GLY A 281 -11.05 4.31 -8.70
N GLY A 282 -10.25 3.83 -7.75
CA GLY A 282 -8.99 3.15 -8.04
C GLY A 282 -9.15 1.87 -8.88
N LEU A 283 -10.19 1.08 -8.64
CA LEU A 283 -10.52 -0.09 -9.45
C LEU A 283 -10.84 0.31 -10.90
N ILE A 284 -11.67 1.34 -11.07
CA ILE A 284 -12.02 1.86 -12.41
C ILE A 284 -10.78 2.40 -13.11
N GLY A 285 -9.91 3.14 -12.42
CA GLY A 285 -8.64 3.62 -12.98
C GLY A 285 -7.73 2.48 -13.47
N ALA A 286 -7.65 1.38 -12.71
CA ALA A 286 -6.90 0.19 -13.11
C ALA A 286 -7.50 -0.48 -14.36
N LEU A 287 -8.84 -0.61 -14.41
CA LEU A 287 -9.54 -1.19 -15.56
C LEU A 287 -9.40 -0.29 -16.82
N MET A 288 -9.41 1.03 -16.65
CA MET A 288 -9.19 1.95 -17.77
C MET A 288 -7.81 1.77 -18.40
N ILE A 289 -6.76 1.66 -17.60
CA ILE A 289 -5.39 1.42 -18.11
C ILE A 289 -5.27 0.05 -18.79
N ALA A 290 -5.91 -0.97 -18.26
CA ALA A 290 -5.88 -2.32 -18.82
C ALA A 290 -6.70 -2.45 -20.14
N GLY A 291 -7.68 -1.58 -20.35
CA GLY A 291 -8.63 -1.63 -21.46
C GLY A 291 -8.65 -0.34 -22.31
N PRO A 292 -9.65 0.55 -22.14
CA PRO A 292 -9.85 1.68 -23.07
C PRO A 292 -8.66 2.65 -23.17
N ALA A 293 -7.98 2.92 -22.07
CA ALA A 293 -6.85 3.84 -22.07
C ALA A 293 -5.53 3.23 -22.58
N SER A 294 -5.51 1.93 -22.89
CA SER A 294 -4.32 1.26 -23.46
C SER A 294 -3.91 1.83 -24.82
N HIS A 295 -4.86 2.41 -25.55
CA HIS A 295 -4.65 3.07 -26.85
C HIS A 295 -4.26 4.56 -26.74
N TRP A 296 -4.35 5.16 -25.53
CA TRP A 296 -4.03 6.55 -25.34
C TRP A 296 -2.51 6.76 -25.27
N THR A 297 -2.05 7.95 -25.69
CA THR A 297 -0.64 8.32 -25.56
C THR A 297 -0.27 8.35 -24.07
N ARG A 298 0.59 7.42 -23.64
CA ARG A 298 0.97 7.23 -22.25
C ARG A 298 1.44 8.52 -21.57
N GLY A 299 2.27 9.29 -22.28
CA GLY A 299 2.78 10.56 -21.76
C GLY A 299 1.70 11.62 -21.54
N LYS A 300 0.68 11.70 -22.43
CA LYS A 300 -0.46 12.60 -22.24
C LYS A 300 -1.27 12.21 -21.01
N VAL A 301 -1.57 10.91 -20.86
CA VAL A 301 -2.32 10.41 -19.68
C VAL A 301 -1.52 10.66 -18.42
N LEU A 302 -0.21 10.38 -18.43
CA LEU A 302 0.68 10.62 -17.29
C LEU A 302 0.66 12.08 -16.86
N ARG A 303 0.78 13.01 -17.80
CA ARG A 303 0.72 14.45 -17.53
C ARG A 303 -0.64 14.86 -16.98
N THR A 304 -1.72 14.45 -17.65
CA THR A 304 -3.09 14.81 -17.22
C THR A 304 -3.36 14.29 -15.81
N THR A 305 -3.06 13.01 -15.55
CA THR A 305 -3.31 12.40 -14.24
C THR A 305 -2.39 12.96 -13.16
N GLY A 306 -1.12 13.23 -13.49
CA GLY A 306 -0.16 13.82 -12.56
C GLY A 306 -0.49 15.24 -12.13
N LEU A 307 -1.17 16.03 -12.98
CA LEU A 307 -1.64 17.37 -12.65
C LEU A 307 -3.04 17.36 -12.01
N LEU A 308 -3.94 16.51 -12.50
CA LEU A 308 -5.32 16.43 -12.02
C LEU A 308 -5.40 15.85 -10.59
N PHE A 309 -4.55 14.87 -10.25
CA PHE A 309 -4.53 14.28 -8.91
C PHE A 309 -4.39 15.33 -7.80
N PRO A 310 -3.32 16.15 -7.75
CA PRO A 310 -3.20 17.15 -6.69
C PRO A 310 -4.24 18.26 -6.79
N ALA A 311 -4.73 18.61 -7.99
CA ALA A 311 -5.81 19.59 -8.15
C ALA A 311 -7.13 19.10 -7.51
N LEU A 312 -7.47 17.82 -7.68
CA LEU A 312 -8.62 17.21 -7.03
C LEU A 312 -8.45 17.12 -5.50
N VAL A 313 -7.23 16.88 -5.01
CA VAL A 313 -6.96 16.88 -3.55
C VAL A 313 -7.10 18.28 -2.97
N ILE A 314 -6.72 19.35 -3.71
CA ILE A 314 -6.99 20.75 -3.29
C ILE A 314 -8.50 20.99 -3.22
N ALA A 315 -9.27 20.56 -4.21
CA ALA A 315 -10.73 20.69 -4.19
C ALA A 315 -11.35 19.92 -3.01
N LEU A 316 -10.84 18.73 -2.71
CA LEU A 316 -11.24 17.93 -1.55
C LEU A 316 -10.96 18.68 -0.23
N ALA A 317 -9.81 19.31 -0.10
CA ALA A 317 -9.47 20.11 1.10
C ALA A 317 -10.39 21.32 1.28
N ALA A 318 -10.89 21.89 0.19
CA ALA A 318 -11.77 23.07 0.22
C ALA A 318 -13.24 22.73 0.50
N THR A 319 -13.70 21.51 0.23
CA THR A 319 -15.12 21.13 0.38
C THR A 319 -15.52 20.88 1.83
N THR A 320 -16.76 21.20 2.15
CA THR A 320 -17.45 20.83 3.41
C THR A 320 -18.66 19.93 3.15
N ASN A 321 -18.94 19.61 1.88
CA ASN A 321 -20.06 18.77 1.49
C ASN A 321 -19.61 17.33 1.34
N ALA A 322 -20.22 16.42 2.09
CA ALA A 322 -19.89 14.99 2.09
C ALA A 322 -20.05 14.34 0.71
N HIS A 323 -21.14 14.62 -0.02
CA HIS A 323 -21.36 14.04 -1.35
C HIS A 323 -20.33 14.52 -2.37
N VAL A 324 -19.97 15.82 -2.34
CA VAL A 324 -18.90 16.34 -3.19
C VAL A 324 -17.56 15.69 -2.83
N ALA A 325 -17.30 15.45 -1.54
CA ALA A 325 -16.09 14.75 -1.10
C ALA A 325 -16.04 13.29 -1.59
N GLU A 326 -17.18 12.56 -1.60
CA GLU A 326 -17.30 11.22 -2.16
C GLU A 326 -16.98 11.18 -3.65
N GLU A 327 -17.56 12.11 -4.44
CA GLU A 327 -17.30 12.24 -5.87
C GLU A 327 -15.83 12.60 -6.17
N LEU A 328 -15.26 13.53 -5.41
CA LEU A 328 -13.85 13.90 -5.54
C LEU A 328 -12.93 12.74 -5.19
N LEU A 329 -13.21 11.99 -4.12
CA LEU A 329 -12.42 10.82 -3.74
C LEU A 329 -12.51 9.71 -4.78
N PHE A 330 -13.68 9.49 -5.37
CA PHE A 330 -13.82 8.60 -6.50
C PHE A 330 -12.92 9.03 -7.67
N ALA A 331 -12.98 10.29 -8.09
CA ALA A 331 -12.15 10.83 -9.15
C ALA A 331 -10.64 10.78 -8.79
N ILE A 332 -10.27 11.10 -7.55
CA ILE A 332 -8.90 10.97 -7.04
C ILE A 332 -8.43 9.51 -7.15
N GLY A 333 -9.27 8.54 -6.78
CA GLY A 333 -8.94 7.13 -6.90
C GLY A 333 -8.62 6.71 -8.34
N VAL A 334 -9.46 7.10 -9.31
CA VAL A 334 -9.24 6.85 -10.74
C VAL A 334 -7.88 7.40 -11.17
N VAL A 335 -7.66 8.69 -10.95
CA VAL A 335 -6.50 9.42 -11.45
C VAL A 335 -5.20 8.94 -10.78
N MET A 336 -5.24 8.71 -9.47
CA MET A 336 -4.10 8.24 -8.68
C MET A 336 -3.62 6.86 -9.15
N ILE A 337 -4.53 5.91 -9.38
CA ILE A 337 -4.14 4.57 -9.85
C ILE A 337 -3.66 4.60 -11.28
N MET A 338 -4.28 5.40 -12.16
CA MET A 338 -3.80 5.58 -13.53
C MET A 338 -2.38 6.14 -13.55
N PHE A 339 -2.10 7.20 -12.77
CA PHE A 339 -0.77 7.78 -12.65
C PHE A 339 0.26 6.76 -12.15
N ASN A 340 -0.06 6.03 -11.07
CA ASN A 340 0.85 5.07 -10.47
C ASN A 340 1.14 3.88 -11.40
N ALA A 341 0.13 3.33 -12.08
CA ALA A 341 0.29 2.22 -13.00
C ALA A 341 1.15 2.61 -14.22
N LEU A 342 0.90 3.79 -14.80
CA LEU A 342 1.68 4.29 -15.93
C LEU A 342 3.11 4.62 -15.52
N SER A 343 3.30 5.31 -14.39
CA SER A 343 4.64 5.63 -13.87
C SER A 343 5.47 4.37 -13.65
N ASN A 344 4.88 3.37 -13.00
CA ASN A 344 5.53 2.08 -12.77
C ASN A 344 5.91 1.39 -14.10
N GLY A 345 4.99 1.36 -15.06
CA GLY A 345 5.23 0.76 -16.38
C GLY A 345 6.32 1.48 -17.17
N VAL A 346 6.31 2.82 -17.21
CA VAL A 346 7.35 3.62 -17.90
C VAL A 346 8.71 3.44 -17.24
N LEU A 347 8.79 3.46 -15.91
CA LEU A 347 10.04 3.22 -15.18
C LEU A 347 10.62 1.84 -15.50
N GLN A 348 9.79 0.80 -15.54
CA GLN A 348 10.25 -0.56 -15.88
C GLN A 348 10.73 -0.67 -17.34
N LEU A 349 10.06 -0.01 -18.29
CA LEU A 349 10.41 -0.07 -19.72
C LEU A 349 11.65 0.74 -20.09
N ARG A 350 11.85 1.88 -19.40
CA ARG A 350 12.96 2.81 -19.70
C ARG A 350 14.23 2.51 -18.92
N THR A 351 14.18 1.63 -17.92
CA THR A 351 15.34 1.26 -17.11
C THR A 351 16.02 0.00 -17.69
N PRO A 352 17.35 0.01 -17.91
CA PRO A 352 18.12 -1.16 -18.33
C PRO A 352 17.90 -2.33 -17.34
N GLU A 353 17.94 -3.57 -17.86
CA GLU A 353 17.64 -4.78 -17.07
C GLU A 353 18.48 -4.90 -15.80
N GLU A 354 19.77 -4.55 -15.89
CA GLU A 354 20.72 -4.62 -14.79
C GLU A 354 20.39 -3.68 -13.61
N PHE A 355 19.68 -2.55 -13.86
CA PHE A 355 19.29 -1.56 -12.86
C PHE A 355 17.82 -1.63 -12.46
N ARG A 356 16.98 -2.35 -13.23
CA ARG A 356 15.52 -2.40 -13.05
C ARG A 356 15.13 -2.85 -11.64
N GLY A 357 15.73 -3.90 -11.13
CA GLY A 357 15.45 -4.41 -9.78
C GLY A 357 15.73 -3.39 -8.69
N ARG A 358 16.87 -2.69 -8.79
CA ARG A 358 17.30 -1.67 -7.82
C ARG A 358 16.38 -0.44 -7.84
N LEU A 359 16.02 0.02 -9.04
CA LEU A 359 15.10 1.15 -9.22
C LEU A 359 13.71 0.83 -8.66
N MET A 360 13.21 -0.38 -8.91
CA MET A 360 11.89 -0.80 -8.41
C MET A 360 11.87 -0.99 -6.90
N ALA A 361 12.98 -1.42 -6.30
CA ALA A 361 13.13 -1.46 -4.85
C ALA A 361 13.08 -0.04 -4.25
N PHE A 362 13.77 0.92 -4.85
CA PHE A 362 13.73 2.32 -4.44
C PHE A 362 12.32 2.92 -4.61
N TYR A 363 11.68 2.70 -5.76
CA TYR A 363 10.29 3.09 -6.02
C TYR A 363 9.35 2.58 -4.91
N SER A 364 9.44 1.31 -4.56
CA SER A 364 8.61 0.71 -3.53
C SER A 364 8.89 1.28 -2.14
N MET A 365 10.17 1.52 -1.82
CA MET A 365 10.58 2.14 -0.55
C MET A 365 9.99 3.55 -0.41
N VAL A 366 10.06 4.36 -1.47
CA VAL A 366 9.51 5.73 -1.46
C VAL A 366 7.99 5.69 -1.39
N PHE A 367 7.36 4.91 -2.25
CA PHE A 367 5.91 4.91 -2.41
C PHE A 367 5.17 4.30 -1.21
N VAL A 368 5.68 3.21 -0.65
CA VAL A 368 5.04 2.52 0.47
C VAL A 368 5.61 2.98 1.81
N GLY A 369 6.93 3.09 1.90
CA GLY A 369 7.63 3.36 3.15
C GLY A 369 7.66 4.84 3.51
N LEU A 370 8.33 5.66 2.71
CA LEU A 370 8.55 7.08 3.03
C LEU A 370 7.26 7.89 3.03
N SER A 371 6.29 7.55 2.17
CA SER A 371 4.96 8.17 2.17
C SER A 371 4.30 8.09 3.55
N GLN A 372 4.31 6.91 4.16
CA GLN A 372 3.70 6.71 5.47
C GLN A 372 4.64 7.15 6.62
N ALA A 373 5.92 6.79 6.57
CA ALA A 373 6.85 7.10 7.66
C ALA A 373 7.11 8.60 7.82
N VAL A 374 7.35 9.31 6.73
CA VAL A 374 7.68 10.74 6.73
C VAL A 374 6.47 11.60 6.38
N GLY A 375 5.76 11.26 5.31
CA GLY A 375 4.63 12.04 4.82
C GLY A 375 3.47 12.08 5.81
N ALA A 376 3.08 10.95 6.41
CA ALA A 376 2.00 10.92 7.40
C ALA A 376 2.37 11.66 8.68
N PHE A 377 3.62 11.54 9.15
CA PHE A 377 4.10 12.31 10.29
C PHE A 377 4.06 13.83 10.02
N ALA A 378 4.64 14.24 8.90
CA ALA A 378 4.73 15.66 8.55
C ALA A 378 3.36 16.31 8.36
N ILE A 379 2.47 15.67 7.59
CA ILE A 379 1.13 16.22 7.34
C ILE A 379 0.29 16.22 8.63
N GLY A 380 0.44 15.22 9.51
CA GLY A 380 -0.21 15.20 10.82
C GLY A 380 0.25 16.32 11.73
N ALA A 381 1.56 16.63 11.76
CA ALA A 381 2.12 17.73 12.52
C ALA A 381 1.61 19.10 12.02
N VAL A 382 1.61 19.30 10.69
CA VAL A 382 1.10 20.53 10.09
C VAL A 382 -0.41 20.67 10.33
N ALA A 383 -1.19 19.60 10.16
CA ALA A 383 -2.63 19.63 10.39
C ALA A 383 -3.00 19.96 11.84
N ASN A 384 -2.20 19.50 12.79
CA ASN A 384 -2.40 19.84 14.20
C ASN A 384 -2.13 21.33 14.52
N ALA A 385 -1.28 21.98 13.73
CA ALA A 385 -0.92 23.39 13.93
C ALA A 385 -1.87 24.36 13.20
N VAL A 386 -2.27 24.05 11.95
CA VAL A 386 -2.98 25.00 11.09
C VAL A 386 -4.36 24.51 10.62
N GLY A 387 -4.76 23.30 10.98
CA GLY A 387 -6.00 22.67 10.51
C GLY A 387 -5.77 21.69 9.36
N VAL A 388 -6.68 20.71 9.25
CA VAL A 388 -6.55 19.60 8.28
C VAL A 388 -6.69 20.09 6.84
N GLU A 389 -7.59 21.06 6.58
CA GLU A 389 -7.81 21.63 5.26
C GLU A 389 -6.57 22.33 4.71
N TRP A 390 -5.91 23.16 5.54
CA TRP A 390 -4.70 23.86 5.14
C TRP A 390 -3.52 22.91 4.95
N ALA A 391 -3.38 21.92 5.82
CA ALA A 391 -2.31 20.92 5.69
C ALA A 391 -2.44 20.10 4.40
N VAL A 392 -3.65 19.61 4.11
CA VAL A 392 -3.93 18.82 2.90
C VAL A 392 -3.83 19.71 1.65
N GLY A 393 -4.40 20.92 1.69
CA GLY A 393 -4.35 21.88 0.59
C GLY A 393 -2.92 22.31 0.24
N ALA A 394 -2.11 22.68 1.23
CA ALA A 394 -0.72 23.09 1.03
C ALA A 394 0.14 21.93 0.51
N SER A 395 -0.02 20.74 1.06
CA SER A 395 0.68 19.53 0.64
C SER A 395 0.35 19.17 -0.83
N ALA A 396 -0.91 19.26 -1.22
CA ALA A 396 -1.35 19.06 -2.59
C ALA A 396 -0.86 20.19 -3.53
N LEU A 397 -0.79 21.44 -3.05
CA LEU A 397 -0.26 22.57 -3.82
C LEU A 397 1.24 22.39 -4.11
N ILE A 398 2.03 21.93 -3.15
CA ILE A 398 3.44 21.56 -3.36
C ILE A 398 3.56 20.50 -4.45
N THR A 399 2.72 19.47 -4.38
CA THR A 399 2.69 18.39 -5.38
C THR A 399 2.32 18.91 -6.77
N LEU A 400 1.30 19.78 -6.86
CA LEU A 400 0.86 20.40 -8.12
C LEU A 400 1.93 21.31 -8.73
N ALA A 401 2.54 22.16 -7.90
CA ALA A 401 3.61 23.06 -8.34
C ALA A 401 4.82 22.29 -8.88
N PHE A 402 5.23 21.24 -8.15
CA PHE A 402 6.34 20.38 -8.57
C PHE A 402 6.02 19.61 -9.85
N ALA A 403 4.80 19.05 -9.97
CA ALA A 403 4.37 18.37 -11.17
C ALA A 403 4.32 19.32 -12.38
N SER A 404 3.75 20.51 -12.20
CA SER A 404 3.69 21.55 -13.25
C SER A 404 5.10 21.95 -13.72
N TRP A 405 6.01 22.20 -12.78
CA TRP A 405 7.41 22.52 -13.07
C TRP A 405 8.11 21.40 -13.82
N THR A 406 7.97 20.14 -13.37
CA THR A 406 8.62 18.99 -14.01
C THR A 406 8.10 18.78 -15.42
N PHE A 407 6.78 18.81 -15.64
CA PHE A 407 6.21 18.64 -17.00
C PHE A 407 6.52 19.81 -17.94
N ALA A 408 6.73 21.03 -17.42
CA ALA A 408 7.18 22.17 -18.22
C ALA A 408 8.65 22.04 -18.63
N ARG A 409 9.52 21.52 -17.73
CA ARG A 409 10.96 21.38 -17.96
C ARG A 409 11.29 20.15 -18.83
N SER A 410 10.48 19.08 -18.72
CA SER A 410 10.73 17.79 -19.36
C SER A 410 9.60 17.43 -20.34
N PRO A 411 9.50 18.09 -21.50
CA PRO A 411 8.46 17.81 -22.49
C PRO A 411 8.53 16.38 -23.05
N GLU A 412 9.67 15.70 -22.87
CA GLU A 412 9.86 14.29 -23.24
C GLU A 412 8.95 13.34 -22.44
N LEU A 413 8.62 13.70 -21.19
CA LEU A 413 7.65 12.95 -20.38
C LEU A 413 6.25 12.90 -21.01
N ALA A 414 5.86 13.91 -21.77
CA ALA A 414 4.58 13.94 -22.47
C ALA A 414 4.59 13.15 -23.80
N ARG A 415 5.76 12.71 -24.26
CA ARG A 415 5.95 11.97 -25.52
C ARG A 415 6.23 10.48 -25.33
N VAL A 416 6.25 10.01 -24.08
CA VAL A 416 6.54 8.61 -23.70
C VAL A 416 5.43 7.65 -24.12
#